data_0fb420b8fe766954a9ab53f1103cea62
#
_entry.id   0fb420b8fe766954a9ab53f1103cea62
#
_cell.length_a   1.000
_cell.length_b   1.000
_cell.length_c   1.000
_cell.angle_alpha   90.00
_cell.angle_beta   90.00
_cell.angle_gamma   90.00
#
_symmetry.space_group_name_H-M   'P 1'
#
loop_
_entity.id
_entity.type
_entity.pdbx_description
1 polymer ?
#
loop_
_entity_poly.entity_id
_entity_poly.type
_entity_poly.pdbx_seq_one_letter_code
_entity_poly.pdbx_strand_id
1 'polypeptide(L)'
;MNMNITKIPFDFDYSKEDDILTIFDYSKPVKETIEFSEFLNVSVGADGEIVGFEIFDAGQFLGALNPSLNKEFLQKLTKVELEQKEYRNNFFVIIWLHSQKQVVSQPLPLLNKTTYESPLIASIH
;
A
#
# COMPACT_ATOMS: atom_id res chain seq x y z
N MET A 1 22.74 -14.11 2.51
CA MET A 1 22.18 -13.72 2.69
C MET A 1 21.02 -13.88 2.56
N ASN A 2 20.48 -13.81 2.92
CA ASN A 2 19.41 -14.07 2.85
C ASN A 2 18.48 -13.22 2.67
N MET A 3 17.82 -13.25 1.97
CA MET A 3 17.00 -12.46 1.68
C MET A 3 15.84 -12.55 2.25
N ASN A 4 15.47 -12.81 2.94
CA ASN A 4 14.28 -12.89 3.66
C ASN A 4 13.20 -11.98 3.21
N ILE A 5 13.22 -11.58 1.97
CA ILE A 5 12.12 -10.82 1.40
C ILE A 5 11.05 -11.82 1.05
N THR A 6 9.92 -11.71 1.70
CA THR A 6 8.81 -12.63 1.51
C THR A 6 7.62 -11.87 1.00
N LYS A 7 7.03 -12.37 -0.07
CA LYS A 7 5.78 -11.83 -0.58
C LYS A 7 4.64 -12.47 0.19
N ILE A 8 3.83 -11.65 0.80
CA ILE A 8 2.71 -12.11 1.62
C ILE A 8 1.43 -11.79 0.89
N PRO A 9 0.55 -12.79 0.68
CA PRO A 9 -0.72 -12.52 0.02
C PRO A 9 -1.64 -11.70 0.90
N PHE A 10 -2.34 -10.75 0.29
CA PHE A 10 -3.31 -9.91 0.97
C PHE A 10 -4.62 -10.01 0.22
N ASP A 11 -5.71 -9.82 0.95
CA ASP A 11 -7.01 -9.66 0.32
C ASP A 11 -7.07 -8.29 -0.34
N PHE A 12 -7.97 -8.13 -1.30
CA PHE A 12 -8.08 -6.86 -1.98
C PHE A 12 -9.50 -6.66 -2.51
N ASP A 13 -9.84 -5.40 -2.71
CA ASP A 13 -11.09 -5.02 -3.34
C ASP A 13 -10.83 -3.75 -4.14
N TYR A 14 -11.27 -3.73 -5.39
CA TYR A 14 -11.17 -2.54 -6.21
C TYR A 14 -12.56 -2.08 -6.62
N SER A 15 -12.92 -0.86 -6.22
CA SER A 15 -14.18 -0.24 -6.62
C SER A 15 -13.90 0.66 -7.80
N LYS A 16 -14.39 0.26 -8.99
CA LYS A 16 -14.12 1.06 -10.16
C LYS A 16 -14.94 2.34 -10.17
N GLU A 17 -16.09 2.35 -9.53
CA GLU A 17 -16.90 3.56 -9.44
C GLU A 17 -16.20 4.64 -8.65
N ASP A 18 -15.57 4.26 -7.55
CA ASP A 18 -14.91 5.21 -6.67
C ASP A 18 -13.42 5.29 -6.93
N ASP A 19 -12.88 4.38 -7.74
CA ASP A 19 -11.45 4.28 -8.02
C ASP A 19 -10.65 4.13 -6.72
N ILE A 20 -11.11 3.23 -5.86
CA ILE A 20 -10.44 2.94 -4.60
C ILE A 20 -9.99 1.50 -4.59
N LEU A 21 -8.69 1.29 -4.35
CA LEU A 21 -8.13 -0.05 -4.17
C LEU A 21 -7.83 -0.23 -2.70
N THR A 22 -8.46 -1.22 -2.09
CA THR A 22 -8.23 -1.58 -0.70
C THR A 22 -7.49 -2.90 -0.67
N ILE A 23 -6.38 -2.94 0.06
CA ILE A 23 -5.55 -4.13 0.22
C ILE A 23 -5.45 -4.36 1.72
N PHE A 24 -5.79 -5.55 2.20
CA PHE A 24 -5.88 -5.75 3.63
C PHE A 24 -5.66 -7.21 4.02
N ASP A 25 -5.26 -7.42 5.25
CA ASP A 25 -5.10 -8.74 5.83
C ASP A 25 -6.12 -8.87 6.97
N TYR A 26 -7.21 -9.57 6.71
CA TYR A 26 -8.28 -9.72 7.68
C TYR A 26 -7.86 -10.48 8.93
N SER A 27 -6.78 -11.24 8.86
CA SER A 27 -6.37 -12.04 9.99
C SER A 27 -5.69 -11.22 11.09
N LYS A 28 -5.42 -9.94 10.82
CA LYS A 28 -4.68 -9.12 11.76
C LYS A 28 -5.48 -7.88 12.15
N PRO A 29 -5.56 -7.57 13.44
CA PRO A 29 -6.26 -6.36 13.87
C PRO A 29 -5.46 -5.11 13.52
N VAL A 30 -6.17 -4.03 13.26
CA VAL A 30 -5.57 -2.74 12.98
C VAL A 30 -5.38 -2.01 14.30
N LYS A 31 -4.17 -1.53 14.56
CA LYS A 31 -3.91 -0.71 15.72
C LYS A 31 -4.15 0.76 15.40
N GLU A 32 -3.71 1.20 14.22
CA GLU A 32 -3.95 2.58 13.82
C GLU A 32 -3.87 2.70 12.32
N THR A 33 -4.49 3.75 11.78
CA THR A 33 -4.44 4.06 10.37
C THR A 33 -3.76 5.41 10.22
N ILE A 34 -2.77 5.46 9.33
CA ILE A 34 -1.98 6.65 9.11
C ILE A 34 -2.27 7.19 7.72
N GLU A 35 -2.61 8.48 7.65
CA GLU A 35 -2.81 9.13 6.36
C GLU A 35 -1.48 9.65 5.86
N PHE A 36 -0.89 8.98 4.89
CA PHE A 36 0.38 9.42 4.33
C PHE A 36 0.20 10.51 3.29
N SER A 37 -0.93 10.52 2.60
CA SER A 37 -1.23 11.54 1.61
C SER A 37 -2.72 11.51 1.32
N GLU A 38 -3.19 12.39 0.45
CA GLU A 38 -4.59 12.35 0.05
C GLU A 38 -4.93 11.11 -0.76
N PHE A 39 -3.91 10.38 -1.24
CA PHE A 39 -4.13 9.18 -2.03
C PHE A 39 -3.90 7.90 -1.25
N LEU A 40 -3.31 7.95 -0.07
CA LEU A 40 -2.83 6.74 0.57
C LEU A 40 -3.01 6.74 2.07
N ASN A 41 -3.81 5.80 2.56
CA ASN A 41 -3.89 5.50 3.99
C ASN A 41 -3.22 4.16 4.22
N VAL A 42 -2.50 4.04 5.32
CA VAL A 42 -1.81 2.81 5.69
C VAL A 42 -2.27 2.38 7.07
N SER A 43 -2.69 1.13 7.17
CA SER A 43 -3.10 0.56 8.46
C SER A 43 -1.98 -0.29 9.00
N VAL A 44 -1.64 -0.07 10.27
CA VAL A 44 -0.58 -0.83 10.93
C VAL A 44 -1.14 -1.63 12.09
N GLY A 45 -0.52 -2.76 12.35
CA GLY A 45 -0.92 -3.65 13.42
C GLY A 45 -0.16 -3.39 14.69
N ALA A 46 -0.40 -4.27 15.69
CA ALA A 46 0.17 -4.09 17.02
C ALA A 46 1.69 -4.12 17.04
N ASP A 47 2.30 -4.87 16.12
CA ASP A 47 3.74 -4.97 16.07
C ASP A 47 4.37 -3.94 15.11
N GLY A 48 3.57 -3.00 14.62
CA GLY A 48 4.07 -1.98 13.70
C GLY A 48 4.13 -2.42 12.26
N GLU A 49 3.71 -3.63 11.96
CA GLU A 49 3.71 -4.12 10.58
C GLU A 49 2.52 -3.54 9.81
N ILE A 50 2.67 -3.46 8.51
CA ILE A 50 1.58 -2.99 7.66
C ILE A 50 0.57 -4.10 7.48
N VAL A 51 -0.69 -3.82 7.76
CA VAL A 51 -1.78 -4.80 7.62
C VAL A 51 -2.79 -4.37 6.58
N GLY A 52 -2.66 -3.19 6.01
CA GLY A 52 -3.55 -2.77 4.94
C GLY A 52 -3.19 -1.44 4.33
N PHE A 53 -3.73 -1.23 3.13
CA PHE A 53 -3.62 0.03 2.41
C PHE A 53 -4.99 0.38 1.87
N GLU A 54 -5.25 1.67 1.79
CA GLU A 54 -6.41 2.17 1.09
C GLU A 54 -5.87 3.21 0.12
N ILE A 55 -6.01 2.97 -1.17
CA ILE A 55 -5.46 3.83 -2.21
C ILE A 55 -6.61 4.51 -2.94
N PHE A 56 -6.70 5.83 -2.77
CA PHE A 56 -7.74 6.64 -3.38
C PHE A 56 -7.26 7.13 -4.73
N ASP A 57 -8.17 7.26 -5.68
CA ASP A 57 -7.85 7.60 -7.06
C ASP A 57 -6.75 6.66 -7.55
N ALA A 58 -6.97 5.37 -7.33
CA ALA A 58 -5.93 4.36 -7.51
C ALA A 58 -5.40 4.30 -8.93
N GLY A 59 -6.28 4.41 -9.92
CA GLY A 59 -5.84 4.40 -11.32
C GLY A 59 -4.96 5.57 -11.64
N GLN A 60 -5.25 6.73 -11.06
CA GLN A 60 -4.45 7.92 -11.27
C GLN A 60 -3.13 7.82 -10.50
N PHE A 61 -3.21 7.46 -9.23
CA PHE A 61 -2.03 7.39 -8.37
C PHE A 61 -1.04 6.33 -8.85
N LEU A 62 -1.53 5.11 -9.04
CA LEU A 62 -0.67 4.02 -9.48
C LEU A 62 -0.25 4.21 -10.94
N GLY A 63 -1.14 4.74 -11.77
CA GLY A 63 -0.84 5.00 -13.17
C GLY A 63 0.25 6.05 -13.35
N ALA A 64 0.36 6.99 -12.41
CA ALA A 64 1.46 7.97 -12.45
C ALA A 64 2.80 7.31 -12.14
N LEU A 65 2.80 6.26 -11.32
CA LEU A 65 4.01 5.51 -11.00
C LEU A 65 4.35 4.53 -12.12
N ASN A 66 3.34 3.93 -12.73
CA ASN A 66 3.50 2.95 -13.80
C ASN A 66 2.27 2.97 -14.68
N PRO A 67 2.38 3.43 -15.93
CA PRO A 67 1.21 3.56 -16.80
C PRO A 67 0.43 2.27 -17.05
N SER A 68 1.06 1.11 -16.82
CA SER A 68 0.35 -0.16 -16.95
C SER A 68 -0.72 -0.35 -15.89
N LEU A 69 -0.65 0.40 -14.79
CA LEU A 69 -1.56 0.25 -13.66
C LEU A 69 -2.74 1.20 -13.78
N ASN A 70 -3.48 1.08 -14.86
CA ASN A 70 -4.66 1.91 -15.09
C ASN A 70 -5.91 1.22 -14.54
N LYS A 71 -7.04 1.89 -14.62
CA LYS A 71 -8.30 1.34 -14.11
C LYS A 71 -8.65 0.01 -14.73
N GLU A 72 -8.37 -0.15 -16.01
CA GLU A 72 -8.70 -1.39 -16.69
C GLU A 72 -7.92 -2.54 -16.10
N PHE A 73 -6.64 -2.35 -15.85
CA PHE A 73 -5.80 -3.36 -15.21
C PHE A 73 -6.32 -3.68 -13.80
N LEU A 74 -6.66 -2.64 -13.03
CA LEU A 74 -7.10 -2.85 -11.65
C LEU A 74 -8.42 -3.60 -11.57
N GLN A 75 -9.28 -3.47 -12.57
CA GLN A 75 -10.51 -4.23 -12.60
C GLN A 75 -10.29 -5.71 -12.84
N LYS A 76 -9.12 -6.09 -13.32
CA LYS A 76 -8.80 -7.48 -13.65
C LYS A 76 -7.84 -8.13 -12.68
N LEU A 77 -7.66 -7.53 -11.51
CA LEU A 77 -6.78 -8.10 -10.50
C LEU A 77 -7.30 -9.45 -10.02
N THR A 78 -6.42 -10.41 -9.91
CA THR A 78 -6.75 -11.74 -9.40
C THR A 78 -6.04 -12.05 -8.10
N LYS A 79 -4.95 -11.32 -7.79
CA LYS A 79 -4.16 -11.60 -6.60
C LYS A 79 -3.30 -10.39 -6.30
N VAL A 80 -3.12 -10.10 -5.01
CA VAL A 80 -2.23 -9.03 -4.56
C VAL A 80 -1.32 -9.59 -3.49
N GLU A 81 -0.04 -9.27 -3.59
CA GLU A 81 0.93 -9.64 -2.56
C GLU A 81 1.71 -8.41 -2.18
N LEU A 82 2.21 -8.38 -0.96
CA LEU A 82 3.07 -7.30 -0.49
C LEU A 82 4.41 -7.84 -0.08
N GLU A 83 5.46 -7.12 -0.46
CA GLU A 83 6.77 -7.25 0.16
C GLU A 83 6.98 -6.00 0.97
N GLN A 84 7.36 -6.13 2.21
CA GLN A 84 7.64 -4.94 3.01
C GLN A 84 8.92 -5.12 3.78
N LYS A 85 9.63 -4.02 3.94
CA LYS A 85 10.82 -3.99 4.72
C LYS A 85 10.72 -2.78 5.64
N GLU A 86 10.85 -3.02 6.92
CA GLU A 86 10.71 -1.95 7.88
C GLU A 86 12.08 -1.49 8.33
N TYR A 87 12.30 -0.17 8.27
CA TYR A 87 13.48 0.45 8.81
C TYR A 87 13.05 1.27 10.01
N ARG A 88 14.01 1.83 10.72
CA ARG A 88 13.68 2.61 11.90
C ARG A 88 12.65 3.71 11.61
N ASN A 89 12.87 4.45 10.53
CA ASN A 89 12.04 5.60 10.22
C ASN A 89 11.18 5.45 8.98
N ASN A 90 11.26 4.34 8.29
CA ASN A 90 10.59 4.18 7.00
C ASN A 90 10.07 2.79 6.80
N PHE A 91 9.02 2.69 5.97
CA PHE A 91 8.61 1.42 5.38
C PHE A 91 8.96 1.47 3.90
N PHE A 92 9.54 0.39 3.41
CA PHE A 92 9.72 0.19 1.98
C PHE A 92 8.77 -0.92 1.56
N VAL A 93 7.90 -0.62 0.62
CA VAL A 93 6.85 -1.56 0.23
C VAL A 93 6.83 -1.73 -1.27
N ILE A 94 6.75 -2.97 -1.70
CA ILE A 94 6.49 -3.30 -3.11
C ILE A 94 5.17 -4.03 -3.15
N ILE A 95 4.27 -3.55 -4.00
CA ILE A 95 2.99 -4.20 -4.23
C ILE A 95 3.11 -5.06 -5.48
N TRP A 96 2.76 -6.33 -5.36
CA TRP A 96 2.74 -7.25 -6.49
C TRP A 96 1.29 -7.41 -6.92
N LEU A 97 1.00 -6.94 -8.12
CA LEU A 97 -0.37 -6.89 -8.65
C LEU A 97 -0.47 -7.89 -9.79
N HIS A 98 -1.30 -8.91 -9.60
CA HIS A 98 -1.45 -9.99 -10.57
C HIS A 98 -2.77 -9.85 -11.30
N SER A 99 -2.71 -9.97 -12.63
CA SER A 99 -3.90 -10.18 -13.43
C SER A 99 -3.73 -11.52 -14.13
N GLN A 100 -4.71 -11.91 -14.95
CA GLN A 100 -4.58 -13.18 -15.65
C GLN A 100 -3.41 -13.20 -16.61
N LYS A 101 -3.04 -12.04 -17.15
CA LYS A 101 -2.06 -11.98 -18.22
C LYS A 101 -0.71 -11.47 -17.80
N GLN A 102 -0.62 -10.78 -16.68
CA GLN A 102 0.66 -10.22 -16.30
C GLN A 102 0.73 -9.96 -14.81
N VAL A 103 1.96 -9.82 -14.32
CA VAL A 103 2.24 -9.48 -12.95
C VAL A 103 3.08 -8.21 -12.97
N VAL A 104 2.65 -7.23 -12.20
CA VAL A 104 3.38 -5.96 -12.10
C VAL A 104 3.83 -5.78 -10.67
N SER A 105 5.12 -5.60 -10.47
CA SER A 105 5.63 -5.24 -9.15
C SER A 105 5.83 -3.73 -9.14
N GLN A 106 5.22 -3.07 -8.15
CA GLN A 106 5.26 -1.63 -8.09
C GLN A 106 5.75 -1.18 -6.73
N PRO A 107 6.99 -0.68 -6.65
CA PRO A 107 7.44 -0.05 -5.41
C PRO A 107 6.63 1.19 -5.14
N LEU A 108 6.21 1.38 -3.90
CA LEU A 108 5.58 2.62 -3.51
C LEU A 108 6.65 3.64 -3.15
N PRO A 109 6.33 4.93 -3.20
CA PRO A 109 7.24 5.93 -2.63
C PRO A 109 7.55 5.56 -1.19
N LEU A 110 8.76 5.85 -0.75
CA LEU A 110 9.20 5.50 0.60
C LEU A 110 8.25 6.11 1.63
N LEU A 111 7.74 5.29 2.53
CA LEU A 111 6.77 5.73 3.52
C LEU A 111 7.50 6.08 4.81
N ASN A 112 7.61 7.38 5.08
CA ASN A 112 8.35 7.86 6.23
C ASN A 112 7.45 7.81 7.46
N LYS A 113 7.87 7.09 8.49
CA LYS A 113 7.08 6.93 9.71
C LYS A 113 6.83 8.24 10.44
N THR A 114 7.72 9.20 10.26
CA THR A 114 7.57 10.49 10.93
C THR A 114 6.65 11.44 10.18
N THR A 115 6.25 11.09 8.96
CA THR A 115 5.38 11.95 8.17
C THR A 115 4.10 12.27 8.91
N TYR A 116 3.56 11.28 9.60
CA TYR A 116 2.31 11.46 10.33
C TYR A 116 2.49 12.42 11.51
N GLU A 117 3.61 12.33 12.21
CA GLU A 117 3.84 13.16 13.39
C GLU A 117 4.36 14.55 13.04
N SER A 118 5.19 14.64 12.03
CA SER A 118 5.83 15.91 11.68
C SER A 118 4.88 17.08 11.50
N PRO A 119 3.76 16.93 10.79
CA PRO A 119 2.84 18.07 10.65
C PRO A 119 2.25 18.51 11.97
N LEU A 120 1.99 17.58 12.87
CA LEU A 120 1.46 17.93 14.18
C LEU A 120 2.49 18.69 14.99
N ILE A 121 3.71 18.20 15.00
CA ILE A 121 4.79 18.84 15.73
C ILE A 121 5.02 20.23 15.17
N ALA A 122 5.04 20.36 13.85
CA ALA A 122 5.25 21.65 13.22
C ALA A 122 4.13 22.63 13.55
N SER A 123 2.91 22.16 13.67
CA SER A 123 1.79 23.03 13.95
C SER A 123 1.76 23.51 15.39
N ILE A 124 2.41 22.81 16.28
CA ILE A 124 2.50 23.19 17.67
C ILE A 124 3.50 24.33 17.86
N HIS A 125 4.49 24.37 17.02
CA HIS A 125 5.52 25.38 17.08
C HIS A 125 5.10 26.64 16.37
#